data_82ea7ef43f95fa90527dc8fdacaab49a
#
_entry.id   82ea7ef43f95fa90527dc8fdacaab49a
#
_cell.length_a   1.000
_cell.length_b   1.000
_cell.length_c   1.000
_cell.angle_alpha   90.00
_cell.angle_beta   90.00
_cell.angle_gamma   90.00
#
_symmetry.space_group_name_H-M   'P 1'
#
loop_
_entity.id
_entity.type
_entity.pdbx_description
1 polymer ?
#
loop_
_entity_poly.entity_id
_entity_poly.type
_entity_poly.pdbx_seq_one_letter_code
_entity_poly.pdbx_strand_id
1 'polypeptide(L)'
;MTYDRIPYLVAFRNESGILDVYGGLAEIVVLECYLLKPDEPSDTVLVFMHPIGGGAYLPMVNALARAGHHVIYAGSRFRGTDSALIMEKVVADLGEVVSDARNRLGYRQVVLAGWSGGGSLSLYYQQQAAALGLIPADGIMLLAAHISRHGTLTEWLDASILDESDPTQRDPELDLYNPGNPNQPPYSAAFLDRYRQAQIARNRRITAWVKEKLGQLEAQGRGDEECCFVVHGTMADPRWLDPAVDPNDRRPGTCYLGDPRVVNNSPIGLARYCSLRSWLSQWSYDDARADGVACGPEIAVPTLVIGNLADDACTPSHTRRLFEAVGHPDKEMHEIPGANHYYTGPGQRETLAQAVGIISDWLVRHGFSKAHR
;
A
#
# COMPACT_ATOMS: atom_id res chain seq x y z
N MET A 1 13.98 6.12 -24.23
CA MET A 1 13.85 7.58 -24.54
C MET A 1 14.43 8.40 -23.39
N THR A 2 14.81 9.64 -23.66
CA THR A 2 15.06 10.67 -22.66
C THR A 2 13.73 11.22 -22.15
N TYR A 3 13.71 11.79 -20.97
CA TYR A 3 12.56 12.49 -20.41
C TYR A 3 13.02 13.59 -19.46
N ASP A 4 12.23 14.63 -19.35
CA ASP A 4 12.40 15.67 -18.35
C ASP A 4 11.84 15.21 -17.00
N ARG A 5 12.53 15.53 -15.91
CA ARG A 5 12.05 15.37 -14.55
C ARG A 5 11.71 16.71 -13.96
N ILE A 6 10.43 17.03 -13.90
CA ILE A 6 9.91 18.34 -13.50
C ILE A 6 9.34 18.23 -12.09
N PRO A 7 10.04 18.75 -11.06
CA PRO A 7 9.46 18.87 -9.72
C PRO A 7 8.42 19.98 -9.71
N TYR A 8 7.30 19.72 -9.01
CA TYR A 8 6.26 20.73 -8.83
C TYR A 8 5.44 20.45 -7.55
N LEU A 9 4.62 21.40 -7.16
CA LEU A 9 3.80 21.34 -5.98
C LEU A 9 2.33 21.35 -6.36
N VAL A 10 1.54 20.53 -5.67
CA VAL A 10 0.09 20.62 -5.62
C VAL A 10 -0.28 21.16 -4.25
N ALA A 11 -0.94 22.31 -4.20
CA ALA A 11 -1.31 22.96 -2.95
C ALA A 11 -2.81 23.22 -2.91
N PHE A 12 -3.43 22.90 -1.78
CA PHE A 12 -4.87 23.09 -1.58
C PHE A 12 -5.18 23.37 -0.10
N ARG A 13 -6.41 23.81 0.17
CA ARG A 13 -6.83 24.19 1.51
C ARG A 13 -6.94 22.96 2.41
N ASN A 14 -6.37 23.07 3.62
CA ASN A 14 -6.56 22.08 4.68
C ASN A 14 -7.80 22.43 5.50
N GLU A 15 -8.84 21.60 5.43
CA GLU A 15 -10.10 21.83 6.15
C GLU A 15 -10.03 21.48 7.64
N SER A 16 -8.99 20.73 8.06
CA SER A 16 -8.89 20.28 9.45
C SER A 16 -8.48 21.38 10.43
N GLY A 17 -7.91 22.48 9.95
CA GLY A 17 -7.43 23.60 10.76
C GLY A 17 -6.24 23.30 11.68
N ILE A 18 -5.74 22.06 11.67
CA ILE A 18 -4.57 21.59 12.44
C ILE A 18 -3.53 21.00 11.51
N LEU A 19 -2.29 20.94 11.99
CA LEU A 19 -1.19 20.30 11.28
C LEU A 19 -1.36 18.76 11.29
N ASP A 20 -1.40 18.17 10.11
CA ASP A 20 -1.40 16.71 9.96
C ASP A 20 -0.01 16.09 10.15
N VAL A 21 1.04 16.86 9.85
CA VAL A 21 2.44 16.42 9.93
C VAL A 21 3.35 17.53 10.42
N TYR A 22 4.43 17.18 11.10
CA TYR A 22 5.44 18.13 11.51
C TYR A 22 6.11 18.79 10.28
N GLY A 23 6.21 20.12 10.31
CA GLY A 23 6.76 20.90 9.20
C GLY A 23 5.76 21.25 8.08
N GLY A 24 4.49 20.90 8.24
CA GLY A 24 3.40 21.34 7.37
C GLY A 24 2.92 22.77 7.67
N LEU A 25 1.85 23.17 6.99
CA LEU A 25 1.09 24.40 7.23
C LEU A 25 -0.31 24.04 7.71
N ALA A 26 -0.87 24.82 8.66
CA ALA A 26 -2.18 24.48 9.23
C ALA A 26 -3.33 24.64 8.22
N GLU A 27 -3.26 25.66 7.36
CA GLU A 27 -4.34 26.01 6.44
C GLU A 27 -4.16 25.46 5.03
N ILE A 28 -2.97 24.97 4.69
CA ILE A 28 -2.63 24.54 3.33
C ILE A 28 -1.90 23.20 3.40
N VAL A 29 -2.39 22.24 2.64
CA VAL A 29 -1.65 21.01 2.32
C VAL A 29 -0.80 21.26 1.09
N VAL A 30 0.46 20.87 1.13
CA VAL A 30 1.38 20.95 0.01
C VAL A 30 1.94 19.57 -0.28
N LEU A 31 1.64 19.05 -1.48
CA LEU A 31 2.14 17.77 -1.95
C LEU A 31 3.30 17.97 -2.90
N GLU A 32 4.40 17.26 -2.66
CA GLU A 32 5.54 17.23 -3.58
C GLU A 32 5.30 16.21 -4.68
N CYS A 33 5.37 16.67 -5.91
CA CYS A 33 5.14 15.88 -7.11
C CYS A 33 6.31 15.97 -8.08
N TYR A 34 6.47 14.95 -8.89
CA TYR A 34 7.40 14.91 -10.01
C TYR A 34 6.65 14.45 -11.27
N LEU A 35 6.69 15.26 -12.32
CA LEU A 35 6.27 14.84 -13.65
C LEU A 35 7.51 14.36 -14.43
N LEU A 36 7.52 13.08 -14.80
CA LEU A 36 8.49 12.52 -15.72
C LEU A 36 7.86 12.60 -17.12
N LYS A 37 8.38 13.49 -17.94
CA LYS A 37 7.78 13.87 -19.21
C LYS A 37 8.71 13.55 -20.39
N PRO A 38 8.46 12.45 -21.11
CA PRO A 38 9.07 12.22 -22.43
C PRO A 38 8.73 13.32 -23.43
N ASP A 39 9.55 13.47 -24.49
CA ASP A 39 9.35 14.48 -25.54
C ASP A 39 8.08 14.21 -26.37
N GLU A 40 7.69 12.95 -26.52
CA GLU A 40 6.48 12.56 -27.28
C GLU A 40 5.22 13.02 -26.53
N PRO A 41 4.29 13.72 -27.19
CA PRO A 41 3.03 14.13 -26.59
C PRO A 41 2.18 12.93 -26.13
N SER A 42 1.49 13.11 -25.01
CA SER A 42 0.53 12.12 -24.51
C SER A 42 -0.71 12.81 -23.92
N ASP A 43 -1.89 12.27 -24.25
CA ASP A 43 -3.15 12.66 -23.60
C ASP A 43 -3.34 11.92 -22.26
N THR A 44 -2.52 10.90 -21.99
CA THR A 44 -2.60 10.05 -20.80
C THR A 44 -1.42 10.28 -19.89
N VAL A 45 -1.68 10.27 -18.58
CA VAL A 45 -0.64 10.23 -17.55
C VAL A 45 -0.88 9.08 -16.56
N LEU A 46 0.19 8.44 -16.16
CA LEU A 46 0.20 7.42 -15.11
C LEU A 46 0.47 8.11 -13.78
N VAL A 47 -0.41 7.93 -12.80
CA VAL A 47 -0.26 8.57 -11.48
C VAL A 47 0.08 7.52 -10.43
N PHE A 48 1.26 7.65 -9.83
CA PHE A 48 1.71 6.86 -8.69
C PHE A 48 1.55 7.64 -7.41
N MET A 49 0.87 7.07 -6.42
CA MET A 49 0.89 7.54 -5.03
C MET A 49 0.89 6.33 -4.11
N HIS A 50 1.81 6.32 -3.16
CA HIS A 50 1.79 5.40 -2.03
C HIS A 50 1.30 6.16 -0.78
N PRO A 51 0.53 5.57 0.16
CA PRO A 51 0.00 6.29 1.33
C PRO A 51 1.04 7.07 2.13
N ILE A 52 2.25 6.52 2.29
CA ILE A 52 3.36 7.22 2.96
C ILE A 52 4.29 7.97 1.99
N GLY A 53 3.96 8.01 0.70
CA GLY A 53 4.81 8.63 -0.31
C GLY A 53 6.13 7.88 -0.52
N GLY A 54 7.12 8.55 -1.08
CA GLY A 54 8.51 8.07 -1.11
C GLY A 54 8.92 7.15 -2.25
N GLY A 55 8.14 6.91 -3.29
CA GLY A 55 8.47 6.00 -4.38
C GLY A 55 9.18 6.61 -5.60
N ALA A 56 9.64 7.87 -5.53
CA ALA A 56 10.38 8.50 -6.63
C ALA A 56 11.66 7.74 -7.03
N TYR A 57 12.17 6.90 -6.15
CA TYR A 57 13.32 6.02 -6.39
C TYR A 57 12.94 4.70 -7.07
N LEU A 58 11.66 4.35 -7.19
CA LEU A 58 11.24 3.08 -7.78
C LEU A 58 11.73 2.96 -9.22
N PRO A 59 12.45 1.88 -9.57
CA PRO A 59 12.91 1.64 -10.94
C PRO A 59 11.76 1.69 -11.96
N MET A 60 10.58 1.19 -11.59
CA MET A 60 9.37 1.14 -12.44
C MET A 60 8.99 2.53 -12.96
N VAL A 61 8.93 3.55 -12.08
CA VAL A 61 8.57 4.94 -12.45
C VAL A 61 9.48 5.48 -13.55
N ASN A 62 10.80 5.31 -13.40
CA ASN A 62 11.78 5.75 -14.37
C ASN A 62 11.76 4.89 -15.66
N ALA A 63 11.51 3.59 -15.53
CA ALA A 63 11.45 2.68 -16.66
C ALA A 63 10.25 2.97 -17.58
N LEU A 64 9.08 3.27 -17.02
CA LEU A 64 7.90 3.68 -17.76
C LEU A 64 8.12 5.01 -18.49
N ALA A 65 8.77 5.99 -17.85
CA ALA A 65 9.11 7.25 -18.53
C ALA A 65 10.09 7.02 -19.70
N ARG A 66 11.10 6.15 -19.54
CA ARG A 66 11.99 5.76 -20.65
C ARG A 66 11.27 4.99 -21.77
N ALA A 67 10.18 4.31 -21.45
CA ALA A 67 9.33 3.63 -22.45
C ALA A 67 8.41 4.59 -23.19
N GLY A 68 8.37 5.88 -22.81
CA GLY A 68 7.59 6.92 -23.49
C GLY A 68 6.26 7.27 -22.80
N HIS A 69 6.02 6.78 -21.59
CA HIS A 69 4.82 7.11 -20.84
C HIS A 69 5.06 8.34 -19.96
N HIS A 70 4.10 9.27 -19.93
CA HIS A 70 4.10 10.38 -18.96
C HIS A 70 3.73 9.81 -17.59
N VAL A 71 4.54 10.12 -16.58
CA VAL A 71 4.37 9.58 -15.23
C VAL A 71 4.39 10.72 -14.21
N ILE A 72 3.36 10.83 -13.41
CA ILE A 72 3.36 11.64 -12.19
C ILE A 72 3.66 10.70 -11.02
N TYR A 73 4.67 11.06 -10.24
CA TYR A 73 4.88 10.50 -8.94
C TYR A 73 4.56 11.56 -7.88
N ALA A 74 3.57 11.28 -7.03
CA ALA A 74 3.12 12.21 -5.99
C ALA A 74 3.34 11.63 -4.59
N GLY A 75 3.84 12.44 -3.67
CA GLY A 75 3.81 12.16 -2.24
C GLY A 75 2.43 12.50 -1.66
N SER A 76 1.97 11.74 -0.66
CA SER A 76 0.88 12.18 0.19
C SER A 76 1.38 13.22 1.21
N ARG A 77 0.46 13.87 1.95
CA ARG A 77 0.83 14.74 3.08
C ARG A 77 1.62 14.00 4.18
N PHE A 78 1.44 12.68 4.31
CA PHE A 78 2.09 11.83 5.31
C PHE A 78 3.41 11.24 4.84
N ARG A 79 4.14 11.94 3.99
CA ARG A 79 5.39 11.45 3.42
C ARG A 79 6.41 11.03 4.49
N GLY A 80 6.84 9.77 4.41
CA GLY A 80 7.87 9.18 5.27
C GLY A 80 7.39 8.71 6.65
N THR A 81 6.10 8.85 6.98
CA THR A 81 5.54 8.37 8.25
C THR A 81 4.12 7.88 8.09
N ASP A 82 3.78 6.79 8.79
CA ASP A 82 2.42 6.29 8.89
C ASP A 82 1.79 6.48 10.28
N SER A 83 2.52 7.08 11.22
CA SER A 83 2.12 7.15 12.63
C SER A 83 0.79 7.87 12.86
N ALA A 84 0.54 8.94 12.10
CA ALA A 84 -0.70 9.73 12.17
C ALA A 84 -1.49 9.70 10.86
N LEU A 85 -1.17 8.80 9.95
CA LEU A 85 -1.76 8.74 8.62
C LEU A 85 -3.24 8.35 8.70
N ILE A 86 -4.07 9.11 7.98
CA ILE A 86 -5.50 8.87 7.79
C ILE A 86 -5.75 8.61 6.30
N MET A 87 -6.21 7.41 5.95
CA MET A 87 -6.39 6.99 4.54
C MET A 87 -7.39 7.88 3.79
N GLU A 88 -8.43 8.35 4.48
CA GLU A 88 -9.42 9.26 3.91
C GLU A 88 -8.79 10.61 3.51
N LYS A 89 -7.80 11.10 4.25
CA LYS A 89 -7.02 12.29 3.88
C LYS A 89 -6.09 12.00 2.69
N VAL A 90 -5.53 10.80 2.61
CA VAL A 90 -4.71 10.39 1.46
C VAL A 90 -5.55 10.25 0.18
N VAL A 91 -6.81 9.82 0.29
CA VAL A 91 -7.76 9.83 -0.83
C VAL A 91 -7.97 11.26 -1.34
N ALA A 92 -8.15 12.24 -0.45
CA ALA A 92 -8.26 13.65 -0.84
C ALA A 92 -6.97 14.16 -1.52
N ASP A 93 -5.79 13.80 -0.98
CA ASP A 93 -4.49 14.13 -1.59
C ASP A 93 -4.39 13.58 -3.02
N LEU A 94 -4.75 12.32 -3.23
CA LEU A 94 -4.75 11.72 -4.56
C LEU A 94 -5.75 12.40 -5.49
N GLY A 95 -6.91 12.81 -4.96
CA GLY A 95 -7.93 13.57 -5.70
C GLY A 95 -7.41 14.90 -6.22
N GLU A 96 -6.67 15.63 -5.40
CA GLU A 96 -6.05 16.88 -5.83
C GLU A 96 -4.96 16.67 -6.89
N VAL A 97 -4.18 15.59 -6.79
CA VAL A 97 -3.20 15.24 -7.84
C VAL A 97 -3.89 14.87 -9.15
N VAL A 98 -4.97 14.09 -9.11
CA VAL A 98 -5.77 13.75 -10.31
C VAL A 98 -6.41 14.99 -10.91
N SER A 99 -6.98 15.86 -10.08
CA SER A 99 -7.55 17.14 -10.50
C SER A 99 -6.51 18.05 -11.17
N ASP A 100 -5.34 18.17 -10.57
CA ASP A 100 -4.21 18.92 -11.13
C ASP A 100 -3.74 18.37 -12.49
N ALA A 101 -3.62 17.04 -12.59
CA ALA A 101 -3.26 16.37 -13.83
C ALA A 101 -4.26 16.68 -14.96
N ARG A 102 -5.57 16.68 -14.65
CA ARG A 102 -6.63 16.98 -15.61
C ARG A 102 -6.70 18.47 -15.95
N ASN A 103 -6.81 19.32 -14.93
CA ASN A 103 -7.23 20.71 -15.11
C ASN A 103 -6.04 21.65 -15.40
N ARG A 104 -4.90 21.45 -14.76
CA ARG A 104 -3.73 22.32 -14.95
C ARG A 104 -2.73 21.75 -15.96
N LEU A 105 -2.43 20.45 -15.89
CA LEU A 105 -1.49 19.81 -16.81
C LEU A 105 -2.13 19.41 -18.14
N GLY A 106 -3.47 19.34 -18.21
CA GLY A 106 -4.23 19.14 -19.44
C GLY A 106 -4.31 17.69 -19.95
N TYR A 107 -4.01 16.69 -19.11
CA TYR A 107 -4.16 15.29 -19.49
C TYR A 107 -5.63 14.90 -19.60
N ARG A 108 -6.01 14.26 -20.70
CA ARG A 108 -7.37 13.81 -20.96
C ARG A 108 -7.71 12.50 -20.24
N GLN A 109 -6.71 11.70 -19.94
CA GLN A 109 -6.86 10.40 -19.30
C GLN A 109 -5.83 10.27 -18.15
N VAL A 110 -6.29 9.70 -17.03
CA VAL A 110 -5.47 9.40 -15.87
C VAL A 110 -5.60 7.92 -15.55
N VAL A 111 -4.48 7.21 -15.51
CA VAL A 111 -4.40 5.83 -15.07
C VAL A 111 -3.69 5.78 -13.72
N LEU A 112 -4.35 5.27 -12.69
CA LEU A 112 -3.73 5.08 -11.39
C LEU A 112 -2.79 3.87 -11.41
N ALA A 113 -1.61 4.05 -10.87
CA ALA A 113 -0.60 3.00 -10.75
C ALA A 113 -0.33 2.73 -9.26
N GLY A 114 -1.07 1.80 -8.71
CA GLY A 114 -1.00 1.41 -7.31
C GLY A 114 0.09 0.37 -7.06
N TRP A 115 1.28 0.82 -6.64
CA TRP A 115 2.36 -0.07 -6.22
C TRP A 115 2.29 -0.32 -4.71
N SER A 116 2.45 -1.60 -4.29
CA SER A 116 2.44 -1.98 -2.88
C SER A 116 1.19 -1.47 -2.15
N GLY A 117 1.33 -0.71 -1.08
CA GLY A 117 0.20 -0.06 -0.38
C GLY A 117 -0.58 0.95 -1.22
N GLY A 118 -0.04 1.41 -2.34
CA GLY A 118 -0.76 2.24 -3.32
C GLY A 118 -1.86 1.49 -4.07
N GLY A 119 -1.82 0.15 -4.08
CA GLY A 119 -2.86 -0.67 -4.71
C GLY A 119 -4.22 -0.50 -4.04
N SER A 120 -4.31 -0.77 -2.74
CA SER A 120 -5.54 -0.56 -1.97
C SER A 120 -5.98 0.91 -1.92
N LEU A 121 -5.03 1.86 -1.91
CA LEU A 121 -5.34 3.28 -2.05
C LEU A 121 -6.03 3.59 -3.38
N SER A 122 -5.51 3.07 -4.49
CA SER A 122 -6.08 3.31 -5.84
C SER A 122 -7.50 2.76 -5.96
N LEU A 123 -7.75 1.56 -5.42
CA LEU A 123 -9.08 0.95 -5.42
C LEU A 123 -10.06 1.72 -4.50
N TYR A 124 -9.61 2.09 -3.30
CA TYR A 124 -10.43 2.87 -2.37
C TYR A 124 -10.74 4.27 -2.91
N TYR A 125 -9.75 4.94 -3.52
CA TYR A 125 -9.96 6.20 -4.23
C TYR A 125 -11.04 6.06 -5.30
N GLN A 126 -10.90 5.09 -6.19
CA GLN A 126 -11.82 4.89 -7.31
C GLN A 126 -13.26 4.61 -6.84
N GLN A 127 -13.41 3.81 -5.80
CA GLN A 127 -14.71 3.54 -5.17
C GLN A 127 -15.34 4.81 -4.58
N GLN A 128 -14.54 5.65 -3.90
CA GLN A 128 -15.04 6.83 -3.19
C GLN A 128 -15.18 8.06 -4.08
N ALA A 129 -14.55 8.08 -5.26
CA ALA A 129 -14.41 9.28 -6.07
C ALA A 129 -15.77 9.97 -6.37
N ALA A 130 -16.77 9.22 -6.82
CA ALA A 130 -18.08 9.79 -7.13
C ALA A 130 -18.80 10.35 -5.90
N ALA A 131 -18.73 9.64 -4.77
CA ALA A 131 -19.37 10.05 -3.51
C ALA A 131 -18.74 11.31 -2.91
N LEU A 132 -17.44 11.49 -3.12
CA LEU A 132 -16.67 12.64 -2.63
C LEU A 132 -16.58 13.79 -3.65
N GLY A 133 -17.20 13.67 -4.82
CA GLY A 133 -17.10 14.67 -5.88
C GLY A 133 -15.71 14.79 -6.50
N LEU A 134 -14.88 13.75 -6.39
CA LEU A 134 -13.55 13.68 -6.98
C LEU A 134 -13.63 13.17 -8.43
N ILE A 135 -12.60 13.44 -9.22
CA ILE A 135 -12.50 12.99 -10.62
C ILE A 135 -12.05 11.52 -10.63
N PRO A 136 -12.86 10.57 -11.10
CA PRO A 136 -12.42 9.17 -11.18
C PRO A 136 -11.29 8.99 -12.21
N ALA A 137 -10.49 7.97 -12.02
CA ALA A 137 -9.50 7.54 -13.00
C ALA A 137 -10.17 6.77 -14.17
N ASP A 138 -9.48 6.72 -15.30
CA ASP A 138 -9.94 5.98 -16.51
C ASP A 138 -9.48 4.53 -16.53
N GLY A 139 -8.45 4.19 -15.73
CA GLY A 139 -7.92 2.84 -15.59
C GLY A 139 -7.09 2.69 -14.34
N ILE A 140 -6.85 1.45 -13.92
CA ILE A 140 -6.07 1.13 -12.72
C ILE A 140 -5.04 0.05 -13.05
N MET A 141 -3.83 0.23 -12.55
CA MET A 141 -2.78 -0.79 -12.53
C MET A 141 -2.41 -1.12 -11.09
N LEU A 142 -2.51 -2.38 -10.70
CA LEU A 142 -2.13 -2.90 -9.38
C LEU A 142 -0.78 -3.61 -9.54
N LEU A 143 0.29 -2.99 -9.08
CA LEU A 143 1.66 -3.43 -9.34
C LEU A 143 2.30 -3.90 -8.03
N ALA A 144 2.60 -5.20 -7.89
CA ALA A 144 3.09 -5.78 -6.65
C ALA A 144 2.30 -5.24 -5.44
N ALA A 145 0.96 -5.31 -5.53
CA ALA A 145 0.05 -4.57 -4.65
C ALA A 145 -0.39 -5.41 -3.45
N HIS A 146 -0.49 -4.77 -2.29
CA HIS A 146 -1.15 -5.33 -1.12
C HIS A 146 -2.67 -5.29 -1.25
N ILE A 147 -3.34 -6.29 -0.66
CA ILE A 147 -4.81 -6.30 -0.55
C ILE A 147 -5.34 -5.10 0.23
N SER A 148 -4.69 -4.77 1.35
CA SER A 148 -4.99 -3.62 2.20
C SER A 148 -3.86 -3.44 3.22
N ARG A 149 -3.76 -2.26 3.82
CA ARG A 149 -2.81 -2.02 4.90
C ARG A 149 -3.17 -2.84 6.14
N HIS A 150 -4.44 -2.83 6.56
CA HIS A 150 -4.90 -3.60 7.71
C HIS A 150 -4.77 -5.11 7.51
N GLY A 151 -5.10 -5.62 6.33
CA GLY A 151 -4.96 -7.04 6.02
C GLY A 151 -3.49 -7.47 6.08
N THR A 152 -2.61 -6.70 5.45
CA THR A 152 -1.16 -6.95 5.48
C THR A 152 -0.61 -6.91 6.90
N LEU A 153 -0.94 -5.87 7.68
CA LEU A 153 -0.50 -5.80 9.07
C LEU A 153 -1.03 -6.99 9.89
N THR A 154 -2.31 -7.33 9.75
CA THR A 154 -2.91 -8.44 10.49
C THR A 154 -2.16 -9.75 10.22
N GLU A 155 -1.79 -9.99 8.96
CA GLU A 155 -1.00 -11.15 8.56
C GLU A 155 0.45 -11.11 9.07
N TRP A 156 0.97 -9.95 9.46
CA TRP A 156 2.34 -9.75 9.95
C TRP A 156 2.43 -9.50 11.45
N LEU A 157 1.29 -9.36 12.16
CA LEU A 157 1.29 -9.27 13.61
C LEU A 157 1.86 -10.56 14.23
N ASP A 158 2.75 -10.39 15.19
CA ASP A 158 3.26 -11.50 16.00
C ASP A 158 2.15 -12.04 16.89
N ALA A 159 1.60 -13.20 16.51
CA ALA A 159 0.47 -13.83 17.20
C ALA A 159 0.82 -14.25 18.64
N SER A 160 2.10 -14.35 18.98
CA SER A 160 2.56 -14.80 20.29
C SER A 160 2.40 -13.75 21.40
N ILE A 161 2.31 -12.46 21.06
CA ILE A 161 2.24 -11.39 22.07
C ILE A 161 0.87 -11.41 22.76
N LEU A 162 0.88 -11.65 24.08
CA LEU A 162 -0.31 -11.76 24.92
C LEU A 162 -0.75 -10.42 25.52
N ASP A 163 0.20 -9.53 25.82
CA ASP A 163 -0.03 -8.23 26.46
C ASP A 163 0.70 -7.13 25.68
N GLU A 164 -0.03 -6.13 25.19
CA GLU A 164 0.55 -5.00 24.44
C GLU A 164 1.40 -4.07 25.34
N SER A 165 1.16 -4.07 26.68
CA SER A 165 1.95 -3.31 27.65
C SER A 165 3.27 -4.00 28.05
N ASP A 166 3.33 -5.33 27.85
CA ASP A 166 4.53 -6.13 28.10
C ASP A 166 4.74 -7.15 26.95
N PRO A 167 5.38 -6.77 25.85
CA PRO A 167 5.59 -7.63 24.69
C PRO A 167 6.53 -8.82 24.93
N THR A 168 7.07 -8.95 26.15
CA THR A 168 7.86 -10.14 26.53
C THR A 168 6.98 -11.29 26.99
N GLN A 169 5.72 -11.03 27.34
CA GLN A 169 4.72 -12.06 27.60
C GLN A 169 4.22 -12.68 26.30
N ARG A 170 4.70 -13.88 26.04
CA ARG A 170 4.46 -14.58 24.75
C ARG A 170 3.91 -15.98 24.96
N ASP A 171 3.01 -16.38 24.06
CA ASP A 171 2.64 -17.78 23.88
C ASP A 171 3.79 -18.51 23.16
N PRO A 172 4.49 -19.46 23.84
CA PRO A 172 5.64 -20.13 23.26
C PRO A 172 5.29 -21.02 22.06
N GLU A 173 4.03 -21.44 21.92
CA GLU A 173 3.57 -22.26 20.79
C GLU A 173 3.22 -21.41 19.54
N LEU A 174 3.07 -20.08 19.70
CA LEU A 174 2.81 -19.14 18.61
C LEU A 174 4.03 -18.27 18.28
N ASP A 175 5.10 -18.29 19.07
CA ASP A 175 6.31 -17.53 18.78
C ASP A 175 7.12 -18.19 17.66
N LEU A 176 6.96 -17.69 16.42
CA LEU A 176 7.64 -18.23 15.22
C LEU A 176 9.16 -18.18 15.33
N TYR A 177 9.70 -17.29 16.15
CA TYR A 177 11.14 -17.06 16.29
C TYR A 177 11.76 -17.74 17.51
N ASN A 178 10.94 -18.40 18.33
CA ASN A 178 11.40 -19.19 19.45
C ASN A 178 11.88 -20.57 18.95
N PRO A 179 13.18 -20.93 19.11
CA PRO A 179 13.68 -22.25 18.72
C PRO A 179 13.01 -23.42 19.47
N GLY A 180 12.43 -23.14 20.65
CA GLY A 180 11.70 -24.12 21.45
C GLY A 180 10.22 -24.30 21.06
N ASN A 181 9.74 -23.57 20.07
CA ASN A 181 8.36 -23.74 19.59
C ASN A 181 8.18 -25.14 18.99
N PRO A 182 7.21 -25.95 19.44
CA PRO A 182 6.94 -27.27 18.88
C PRO A 182 6.47 -27.20 17.42
N ASN A 183 5.95 -26.07 16.97
CA ASN A 183 5.50 -25.84 15.60
C ASN A 183 6.62 -25.18 14.79
N GLN A 184 7.40 -25.97 14.08
CA GLN A 184 8.48 -25.53 13.19
C GLN A 184 8.09 -25.78 11.72
N PRO A 185 8.70 -25.06 10.76
CA PRO A 185 8.50 -25.37 9.34
C PRO A 185 8.93 -26.82 8.99
N PRO A 186 8.22 -27.53 8.09
CA PRO A 186 7.03 -27.08 7.40
C PRO A 186 5.81 -27.05 8.32
N TYR A 187 5.07 -25.95 8.28
CA TYR A 187 3.92 -25.75 9.15
C TYR A 187 2.72 -26.58 8.73
N SER A 188 2.02 -27.17 9.70
CA SER A 188 0.75 -27.85 9.43
C SER A 188 -0.38 -26.85 9.12
N ALA A 189 -1.36 -27.24 8.32
CA ALA A 189 -2.53 -26.42 8.04
C ALA A 189 -3.27 -25.99 9.32
N ALA A 190 -3.38 -26.88 10.31
CA ALA A 190 -4.00 -26.60 11.59
C ALA A 190 -3.25 -25.50 12.39
N PHE A 191 -1.90 -25.53 12.35
CA PHE A 191 -1.11 -24.49 12.97
C PHE A 191 -1.29 -23.15 12.25
N LEU A 192 -1.24 -23.14 10.91
CA LEU A 192 -1.41 -21.91 10.12
C LEU A 192 -2.77 -21.26 10.38
N ASP A 193 -3.83 -22.06 10.47
CA ASP A 193 -5.17 -21.55 10.78
C ASP A 193 -5.22 -20.98 12.22
N ARG A 194 -4.70 -21.70 13.22
CA ARG A 194 -4.60 -21.23 14.60
C ARG A 194 -3.80 -19.93 14.68
N TYR A 195 -2.66 -19.85 13.98
CA TYR A 195 -1.80 -18.68 13.95
C TYR A 195 -2.55 -17.46 13.37
N ARG A 196 -3.23 -17.67 12.24
CA ARG A 196 -4.03 -16.60 11.58
C ARG A 196 -5.18 -16.12 12.48
N GLN A 197 -5.90 -17.01 13.15
CA GLN A 197 -6.94 -16.62 14.09
C GLN A 197 -6.37 -15.82 15.28
N ALA A 198 -5.21 -16.19 15.78
CA ALA A 198 -4.54 -15.45 16.86
C ALA A 198 -4.07 -14.05 16.42
N GLN A 199 -3.60 -13.89 15.17
CA GLN A 199 -3.27 -12.58 14.59
C GLN A 199 -4.51 -11.68 14.52
N ILE A 200 -5.64 -12.19 14.02
CA ILE A 200 -6.91 -11.45 13.95
C ILE A 200 -7.39 -11.07 15.36
N ALA A 201 -7.34 -12.02 16.30
CA ALA A 201 -7.72 -11.76 17.69
C ALA A 201 -6.85 -10.66 18.34
N ARG A 202 -5.53 -10.67 18.06
CA ARG A 202 -4.62 -9.62 18.53
C ARG A 202 -4.98 -8.25 17.93
N ASN A 203 -5.22 -8.17 16.61
CA ASN A 203 -5.64 -6.92 15.97
C ASN A 203 -6.93 -6.36 16.62
N ARG A 204 -7.92 -7.22 16.84
CA ARG A 204 -9.18 -6.85 17.50
C ARG A 204 -9.00 -6.40 18.94
N ARG A 205 -8.08 -7.00 19.70
CA ARG A 205 -7.74 -6.58 21.04
C ARG A 205 -7.16 -5.16 21.07
N ILE A 206 -6.21 -4.87 20.16
CA ILE A 206 -5.65 -3.51 20.03
C ILE A 206 -6.76 -2.53 19.61
N THR A 207 -7.59 -2.89 18.65
CA THR A 207 -8.71 -2.06 18.19
C THR A 207 -9.71 -1.75 19.32
N ALA A 208 -10.05 -2.73 20.16
CA ALA A 208 -10.95 -2.53 21.29
C ALA A 208 -10.35 -1.53 22.29
N TRP A 209 -9.05 -1.64 22.61
CA TRP A 209 -8.36 -0.68 23.45
C TRP A 209 -8.33 0.74 22.85
N VAL A 210 -8.08 0.85 21.54
CA VAL A 210 -8.11 2.15 20.83
C VAL A 210 -9.48 2.80 20.93
N LYS A 211 -10.56 2.05 20.69
CA LYS A 211 -11.94 2.56 20.79
C LYS A 211 -12.29 2.97 22.23
N GLU A 212 -11.86 2.21 23.22
CA GLU A 212 -12.04 2.56 24.62
C GLU A 212 -11.35 3.89 24.96
N LYS A 213 -10.10 4.09 24.51
CA LYS A 213 -9.35 5.33 24.73
C LYS A 213 -10.01 6.54 24.06
N LEU A 214 -10.49 6.40 22.83
CA LEU A 214 -11.24 7.47 22.15
C LEU A 214 -12.52 7.81 22.92
N GLY A 215 -13.29 6.81 23.36
CA GLY A 215 -14.49 7.03 24.17
C GLY A 215 -14.19 7.71 25.52
N GLN A 216 -13.07 7.39 26.17
CA GLN A 216 -12.62 8.06 27.40
C GLN A 216 -12.30 9.54 27.15
N LEU A 217 -11.59 9.87 26.05
CA LEU A 217 -11.29 11.26 25.68
C LEU A 217 -12.57 12.04 25.38
N GLU A 218 -13.49 11.46 24.64
CA GLU A 218 -14.77 12.09 24.32
C GLU A 218 -15.61 12.37 25.59
N ALA A 219 -15.70 11.40 26.49
CA ALA A 219 -16.42 11.55 27.77
C ALA A 219 -15.82 12.65 28.67
N GLN A 220 -14.55 13.00 28.48
CA GLN A 220 -13.85 14.08 29.18
C GLN A 220 -13.95 15.44 28.47
N GLY A 221 -14.69 15.55 27.36
CA GLY A 221 -14.73 16.75 26.50
C GLY A 221 -13.43 17.02 25.74
N ARG A 222 -12.59 16.00 25.55
CA ARG A 222 -11.29 16.02 24.86
C ARG A 222 -11.32 15.24 23.56
N GLY A 223 -12.48 15.21 22.89
CA GLY A 223 -12.70 14.41 21.68
C GLY A 223 -11.78 14.76 20.52
N ASP A 224 -11.20 15.97 20.47
CA ASP A 224 -10.25 16.39 19.44
C ASP A 224 -8.80 15.95 19.73
N GLU A 225 -8.54 15.40 20.92
CA GLU A 225 -7.19 14.96 21.30
C GLU A 225 -6.85 13.57 20.76
N GLU A 226 -5.55 13.30 20.65
CA GLU A 226 -4.96 12.03 20.24
C GLU A 226 -4.12 11.42 21.37
N CYS A 227 -3.95 10.11 21.31
CA CYS A 227 -2.97 9.38 22.10
C CYS A 227 -2.13 8.53 21.16
N CYS A 228 -0.80 8.60 21.32
CA CYS A 228 0.12 7.78 20.54
C CYS A 228 0.53 6.54 21.32
N PHE A 229 0.72 5.43 20.60
CA PHE A 229 1.13 4.14 21.17
C PHE A 229 2.04 3.36 20.24
N VAL A 230 2.71 2.36 20.79
CA VAL A 230 3.61 1.47 20.06
C VAL A 230 2.95 0.11 19.90
N VAL A 231 3.04 -0.45 18.70
CA VAL A 231 2.67 -1.84 18.41
C VAL A 231 3.93 -2.65 18.22
N HIS A 232 4.18 -3.58 19.12
CA HIS A 232 5.34 -4.48 19.08
C HIS A 232 5.07 -5.67 18.17
N GLY A 233 6.13 -6.30 17.64
CA GLY A 233 6.00 -7.53 16.88
C GLY A 233 5.06 -7.39 15.68
N THR A 234 5.50 -6.71 14.64
CA THR A 234 4.69 -6.44 13.44
C THR A 234 5.30 -7.05 12.16
N MET A 235 6.28 -7.96 12.34
CA MET A 235 6.98 -8.63 11.24
C MET A 235 7.12 -10.13 11.52
N ALA A 236 5.98 -10.83 11.71
CA ALA A 236 5.94 -12.26 12.04
C ALA A 236 4.93 -13.00 11.14
N ASP A 237 5.37 -13.37 9.95
CA ASP A 237 4.58 -14.10 8.97
C ASP A 237 5.18 -15.49 8.72
N PRO A 238 4.40 -16.57 8.85
CA PRO A 238 4.84 -17.93 8.53
C PRO A 238 5.40 -18.08 7.11
N ARG A 239 4.91 -17.29 6.15
CA ARG A 239 5.38 -17.29 4.75
C ARG A 239 6.87 -16.99 4.60
N TRP A 240 7.46 -16.20 5.49
CA TRP A 240 8.90 -15.90 5.43
C TRP A 240 9.77 -17.06 5.89
N LEU A 241 9.23 -17.94 6.72
CA LEU A 241 9.99 -19.10 7.29
C LEU A 241 9.71 -20.39 6.53
N ASP A 242 8.51 -20.54 5.95
CA ASP A 242 8.10 -21.73 5.21
C ASP A 242 7.78 -21.39 3.75
N PRO A 243 8.60 -21.82 2.79
CA PRO A 243 8.35 -21.57 1.36
C PRO A 243 7.14 -22.31 0.81
N ALA A 244 6.59 -23.30 1.53
CA ALA A 244 5.38 -24.02 1.12
C ALA A 244 4.10 -23.23 1.43
N VAL A 245 4.17 -22.22 2.28
CA VAL A 245 3.04 -21.35 2.59
C VAL A 245 2.94 -20.22 1.55
N ASP A 246 1.89 -20.21 0.74
CA ASP A 246 1.71 -19.28 -0.39
C ASP A 246 2.95 -19.25 -1.29
N PRO A 247 3.27 -20.36 -1.98
CA PRO A 247 4.55 -20.60 -2.63
C PRO A 247 4.81 -19.64 -3.79
N ASN A 248 6.03 -19.13 -3.83
CA ASN A 248 6.58 -18.32 -4.92
C ASN A 248 8.13 -18.41 -4.93
N ASP A 249 8.80 -17.56 -5.70
CA ASP A 249 10.26 -17.55 -5.85
C ASP A 249 10.98 -16.76 -4.74
N ARG A 250 10.29 -16.30 -3.67
CA ARG A 250 10.91 -15.54 -2.57
C ARG A 250 11.96 -16.35 -1.84
N ARG A 251 12.98 -15.68 -1.34
CA ARG A 251 14.01 -16.32 -0.52
C ARG A 251 13.49 -16.60 0.89
N PRO A 252 13.49 -17.85 1.37
CA PRO A 252 13.13 -18.19 2.74
C PRO A 252 14.02 -17.50 3.78
N GLY A 253 13.45 -17.15 4.94
CA GLY A 253 14.17 -16.53 6.05
C GLY A 253 14.49 -15.04 5.84
N THR A 254 13.89 -14.42 4.82
CA THR A 254 14.04 -12.97 4.56
C THR A 254 12.68 -12.32 4.36
N CYS A 255 12.60 -11.03 4.68
CA CYS A 255 11.50 -10.15 4.29
C CYS A 255 12.10 -8.87 3.68
N TYR A 256 11.25 -8.01 3.11
CA TYR A 256 11.71 -6.77 2.44
C TYR A 256 12.49 -5.79 3.34
N LEU A 257 12.42 -5.96 4.67
CA LEU A 257 13.21 -5.20 5.65
C LEU A 257 14.46 -5.94 6.13
N GLY A 258 14.69 -7.17 5.68
CA GLY A 258 15.85 -7.99 6.06
C GLY A 258 15.48 -9.26 6.82
N ASP A 259 16.23 -9.61 7.87
CA ASP A 259 15.92 -10.79 8.73
C ASP A 259 14.65 -10.51 9.55
N PRO A 260 13.54 -11.26 9.34
CA PRO A 260 12.29 -11.02 10.03
C PRO A 260 12.39 -11.16 11.56
N ARG A 261 13.31 -12.00 12.07
CA ARG A 261 13.54 -12.15 13.53
C ARG A 261 14.05 -10.85 14.14
N VAL A 262 14.93 -10.15 13.41
CA VAL A 262 15.52 -8.88 13.86
C VAL A 262 14.48 -7.74 13.73
N VAL A 263 13.83 -7.66 12.57
CA VAL A 263 12.91 -6.54 12.28
C VAL A 263 11.58 -6.65 13.02
N ASN A 264 11.19 -7.83 13.49
CA ASN A 264 9.96 -8.02 14.25
C ASN A 264 9.83 -7.07 15.45
N ASN A 265 10.94 -6.78 16.13
CA ASN A 265 10.98 -5.88 17.29
C ASN A 265 11.88 -4.65 17.08
N SER A 266 12.28 -4.36 15.84
CA SER A 266 13.06 -3.16 15.52
C SER A 266 12.19 -1.91 15.56
N PRO A 267 12.76 -0.69 15.61
CA PRO A 267 11.99 0.55 15.52
C PRO A 267 11.30 0.74 14.16
N ILE A 268 11.69 -0.04 13.14
CA ILE A 268 11.11 0.00 11.79
C ILE A 268 10.18 -1.20 11.62
N GLY A 269 8.97 -0.96 11.12
CA GLY A 269 7.95 -1.98 10.86
C GLY A 269 6.60 -1.32 10.59
N LEU A 270 5.66 -2.07 10.01
CA LEU A 270 4.31 -1.57 9.81
C LEU A 270 3.67 -1.24 11.17
N ALA A 271 2.92 -0.16 11.23
CA ALA A 271 2.16 0.25 12.42
C ALA A 271 2.98 0.37 13.72
N ARG A 272 4.31 0.47 13.63
CA ARG A 272 5.17 0.52 14.82
C ARG A 272 4.80 1.63 15.78
N TYR A 273 4.45 2.79 15.25
CA TYR A 273 3.98 3.95 16.00
C TYR A 273 2.63 4.37 15.43
N CYS A 274 1.63 4.48 16.27
CA CYS A 274 0.28 4.84 15.85
C CYS A 274 -0.32 5.92 16.74
N SER A 275 -1.19 6.76 16.16
CA SER A 275 -2.21 7.47 16.91
C SER A 275 -3.51 6.65 16.91
N LEU A 276 -4.43 6.96 17.81
CA LEU A 276 -5.68 6.19 17.95
C LEU A 276 -6.48 6.17 16.62
N ARG A 277 -6.66 7.36 16.00
CA ARG A 277 -7.43 7.47 14.75
C ARG A 277 -6.68 6.88 13.57
N SER A 278 -5.35 7.00 13.53
CA SER A 278 -4.58 6.38 12.47
C SER A 278 -4.68 4.85 12.50
N TRP A 279 -4.75 4.26 13.70
CA TRP A 279 -5.00 2.83 13.84
C TRP A 279 -6.33 2.42 13.20
N LEU A 280 -7.42 3.10 13.53
CA LEU A 280 -8.75 2.78 12.96
C LEU A 280 -8.80 2.96 11.45
N SER A 281 -8.18 4.01 10.93
CA SER A 281 -8.17 4.32 9.49
C SER A 281 -7.33 3.34 8.66
N GLN A 282 -6.18 2.88 9.19
CA GLN A 282 -5.21 2.09 8.42
C GLN A 282 -5.14 0.63 8.80
N TRP A 283 -5.22 0.30 10.10
CA TRP A 283 -4.69 -0.93 10.66
C TRP A 283 -5.73 -1.82 11.32
N SER A 284 -6.87 -1.28 11.74
CA SER A 284 -7.95 -2.07 12.34
C SER A 284 -8.51 -3.06 11.33
N TYR A 285 -8.53 -4.33 11.71
CA TYR A 285 -9.03 -5.41 10.86
C TYR A 285 -10.49 -5.21 10.42
N ASP A 286 -11.32 -4.69 11.33
CA ASP A 286 -12.76 -4.56 11.10
C ASP A 286 -13.19 -3.12 10.72
N ASP A 287 -12.37 -2.08 10.96
CA ASP A 287 -12.79 -0.67 10.79
C ASP A 287 -12.13 0.03 9.59
N ALA A 288 -10.92 -0.39 9.19
CA ALA A 288 -10.20 0.25 8.09
C ALA A 288 -10.93 0.01 6.75
N ARG A 289 -11.17 1.09 6.00
CA ARG A 289 -11.99 1.08 4.78
C ARG A 289 -11.19 0.88 3.50
N ALA A 290 -9.92 1.25 3.50
CA ALA A 290 -9.05 1.12 2.33
C ALA A 290 -8.65 -0.34 2.11
N ASP A 291 -9.64 -1.17 1.79
CA ASP A 291 -9.51 -2.60 1.51
C ASP A 291 -9.76 -2.87 0.02
N GLY A 292 -8.71 -3.28 -0.69
CA GLY A 292 -8.79 -3.52 -2.12
C GLY A 292 -9.75 -4.64 -2.50
N VAL A 293 -9.90 -5.65 -1.64
CA VAL A 293 -10.85 -6.75 -1.88
C VAL A 293 -12.27 -6.28 -1.68
N ALA A 294 -12.54 -5.49 -0.64
CA ALA A 294 -13.87 -4.94 -0.38
C ALA A 294 -14.28 -3.87 -1.42
N CYS A 295 -13.33 -3.03 -1.87
CA CYS A 295 -13.58 -2.00 -2.88
C CYS A 295 -13.68 -2.58 -4.31
N GLY A 296 -13.04 -3.72 -4.55
CA GLY A 296 -12.91 -4.32 -5.88
C GLY A 296 -14.21 -4.48 -6.67
N PRO A 297 -15.32 -4.97 -6.08
CA PRO A 297 -16.60 -5.17 -6.78
C PRO A 297 -17.19 -3.91 -7.42
N GLU A 298 -16.86 -2.72 -6.88
CA GLU A 298 -17.36 -1.43 -7.37
C GLU A 298 -16.45 -0.78 -8.43
N ILE A 299 -15.31 -1.40 -8.76
CA ILE A 299 -14.40 -0.89 -9.78
C ILE A 299 -15.01 -1.11 -11.17
N ALA A 300 -15.23 -0.01 -11.87
CA ALA A 300 -15.92 0.04 -13.16
C ALA A 300 -15.00 0.50 -14.31
N VAL A 301 -13.68 0.37 -14.16
CA VAL A 301 -12.70 0.75 -15.17
C VAL A 301 -11.75 -0.42 -15.49
N PRO A 302 -11.14 -0.46 -16.69
CA PRO A 302 -10.16 -1.47 -17.03
C PRO A 302 -9.05 -1.57 -15.99
N THR A 303 -8.66 -2.79 -15.61
CA THR A 303 -7.71 -3.02 -14.53
C THR A 303 -6.65 -4.04 -14.91
N LEU A 304 -5.38 -3.66 -14.77
CA LEU A 304 -4.22 -4.53 -14.91
C LEU A 304 -3.68 -4.91 -13.54
N VAL A 305 -3.42 -6.18 -13.30
CA VAL A 305 -2.79 -6.69 -12.07
C VAL A 305 -1.47 -7.36 -12.41
N ILE A 306 -0.36 -6.93 -11.81
CA ILE A 306 0.96 -7.55 -11.96
C ILE A 306 1.45 -8.02 -10.60
N GLY A 307 1.67 -9.33 -10.47
CA GLY A 307 2.30 -9.97 -9.33
C GLY A 307 3.77 -10.28 -9.61
N ASN A 308 4.63 -10.01 -8.65
CA ASN A 308 6.05 -10.32 -8.69
C ASN A 308 6.29 -11.64 -7.94
N LEU A 309 6.76 -12.70 -8.62
CA LEU A 309 6.84 -14.02 -7.98
C LEU A 309 7.99 -14.19 -6.98
N ALA A 310 9.03 -13.34 -7.01
CA ALA A 310 10.05 -13.33 -5.93
C ALA A 310 9.77 -12.23 -4.88
N ASP A 311 8.52 -11.77 -4.79
CA ASP A 311 8.09 -10.79 -3.80
C ASP A 311 7.88 -11.46 -2.43
N ASP A 312 8.45 -10.87 -1.40
CA ASP A 312 8.34 -11.31 -0.02
C ASP A 312 7.41 -10.42 0.82
N ALA A 313 6.84 -9.37 0.20
CA ALA A 313 5.86 -8.48 0.80
C ALA A 313 4.45 -8.72 0.25
N CYS A 314 4.29 -8.76 -1.09
CA CYS A 314 3.02 -8.97 -1.78
C CYS A 314 3.01 -10.35 -2.44
N THR A 315 2.56 -11.35 -1.71
CA THR A 315 2.59 -12.75 -2.14
C THR A 315 1.47 -13.09 -3.15
N PRO A 316 1.55 -14.22 -3.86
CA PRO A 316 0.58 -14.57 -4.91
C PRO A 316 -0.88 -14.56 -4.47
N SER A 317 -1.17 -14.93 -3.23
CA SER A 317 -2.54 -14.88 -2.70
C SER A 317 -3.12 -13.46 -2.67
N HIS A 318 -2.29 -12.44 -2.40
CA HIS A 318 -2.72 -11.04 -2.46
C HIS A 318 -3.07 -10.62 -3.89
N THR A 319 -2.19 -10.93 -4.84
CA THR A 319 -2.39 -10.63 -6.27
C THR A 319 -3.69 -11.26 -6.81
N ARG A 320 -3.90 -12.55 -6.52
CA ARG A 320 -5.09 -13.29 -6.98
C ARG A 320 -6.37 -12.76 -6.36
N ARG A 321 -6.38 -12.51 -5.05
CA ARG A 321 -7.54 -11.94 -4.34
C ARG A 321 -7.93 -10.57 -4.87
N LEU A 322 -6.96 -9.71 -5.19
CA LEU A 322 -7.23 -8.42 -5.82
C LEU A 322 -7.82 -8.59 -7.22
N PHE A 323 -7.22 -9.46 -8.04
CA PHE A 323 -7.73 -9.74 -9.38
C PHE A 323 -9.16 -10.30 -9.37
N GLU A 324 -9.42 -11.26 -8.50
CA GLU A 324 -10.76 -11.87 -8.36
C GLU A 324 -11.80 -10.85 -7.92
N ALA A 325 -11.44 -9.96 -6.99
CA ALA A 325 -12.34 -8.97 -6.41
C ALA A 325 -12.75 -7.86 -7.40
N VAL A 326 -11.91 -7.48 -8.37
CA VAL A 326 -12.24 -6.43 -9.34
C VAL A 326 -13.48 -6.81 -10.14
N GLY A 327 -14.53 -5.95 -10.06
CA GLY A 327 -15.84 -6.19 -10.69
C GLY A 327 -15.88 -5.96 -12.19
N HIS A 328 -14.97 -5.16 -12.74
CA HIS A 328 -14.94 -4.87 -14.18
C HIS A 328 -14.53 -6.11 -14.99
N PRO A 329 -15.25 -6.45 -16.08
CA PRO A 329 -14.94 -7.64 -16.87
C PRO A 329 -13.62 -7.53 -17.65
N ASP A 330 -13.22 -6.31 -18.02
CA ASP A 330 -11.95 -6.02 -18.69
C ASP A 330 -10.86 -5.88 -17.64
N LYS A 331 -10.34 -7.02 -17.19
CA LYS A 331 -9.25 -7.14 -16.24
C LYS A 331 -8.27 -8.21 -16.65
N GLU A 332 -6.99 -7.92 -16.47
CA GLU A 332 -5.88 -8.83 -16.81
C GLU A 332 -4.99 -9.04 -15.60
N MET A 333 -4.44 -10.25 -15.46
CA MET A 333 -3.44 -10.56 -14.45
C MET A 333 -2.22 -11.20 -15.09
N HIS A 334 -1.03 -10.74 -14.67
CA HIS A 334 0.25 -11.30 -15.04
C HIS A 334 1.10 -11.56 -13.81
N GLU A 335 1.79 -12.69 -13.79
CA GLU A 335 2.79 -13.02 -12.78
C GLU A 335 4.17 -13.02 -13.43
N ILE A 336 5.16 -12.35 -12.81
CA ILE A 336 6.52 -12.22 -13.36
C ILE A 336 7.47 -13.07 -12.55
N PRO A 337 7.92 -14.22 -13.08
CA PRO A 337 8.87 -15.09 -12.41
C PRO A 337 10.16 -14.36 -12.04
N GLY A 338 10.68 -14.60 -10.83
CA GLY A 338 11.92 -14.03 -10.33
C GLY A 338 11.91 -12.52 -10.03
N ALA A 339 10.82 -11.80 -10.33
CA ALA A 339 10.70 -10.38 -9.98
C ALA A 339 10.54 -10.20 -8.47
N ASN A 340 11.39 -9.39 -7.85
CA ASN A 340 11.23 -8.99 -6.44
C ASN A 340 10.41 -7.71 -6.30
N HIS A 341 10.09 -7.35 -5.06
CA HIS A 341 9.19 -6.22 -4.75
C HIS A 341 9.62 -4.90 -5.40
N TYR A 342 10.91 -4.61 -5.43
CA TYR A 342 11.46 -3.32 -5.88
C TYR A 342 12.13 -3.38 -7.26
N TYR A 343 12.21 -4.51 -7.91
CA TYR A 343 13.00 -4.72 -9.13
C TYR A 343 14.47 -4.28 -8.96
N THR A 344 15.09 -4.65 -7.84
CA THR A 344 16.47 -4.25 -7.51
C THR A 344 17.36 -5.46 -7.27
N GLY A 345 18.62 -5.36 -7.74
CA GLY A 345 19.60 -6.44 -7.62
C GLY A 345 19.80 -7.24 -8.91
N PRO A 346 20.57 -8.32 -8.86
CA PRO A 346 20.88 -9.18 -10.01
C PRO A 346 19.60 -9.75 -10.66
N GLY A 347 19.55 -9.76 -12.00
CA GLY A 347 18.42 -10.29 -12.77
C GLY A 347 17.16 -9.41 -12.82
N GLN A 348 17.12 -8.32 -12.04
CA GLN A 348 15.89 -7.52 -11.92
C GLN A 348 15.68 -6.52 -13.06
N ARG A 349 16.71 -6.30 -13.88
CA ARG A 349 16.56 -5.46 -15.08
C ARG A 349 15.66 -6.11 -16.13
N GLU A 350 15.79 -7.41 -16.30
CA GLU A 350 15.02 -8.22 -17.26
C GLU A 350 13.56 -8.34 -16.79
N THR A 351 13.32 -8.61 -15.51
CA THR A 351 11.97 -8.69 -14.93
C THR A 351 11.26 -7.34 -14.99
N LEU A 352 11.97 -6.24 -14.73
CA LEU A 352 11.44 -4.88 -14.89
C LEU A 352 11.09 -4.59 -16.35
N ALA A 353 11.93 -4.97 -17.30
CA ALA A 353 11.65 -4.78 -18.73
C ALA A 353 10.41 -5.57 -19.18
N GLN A 354 10.22 -6.78 -18.66
CA GLN A 354 9.02 -7.57 -18.89
C GLN A 354 7.77 -6.87 -18.36
N ALA A 355 7.81 -6.38 -17.11
CA ALA A 355 6.69 -5.64 -16.50
C ALA A 355 6.34 -4.39 -17.33
N VAL A 356 7.33 -3.60 -17.72
CA VAL A 356 7.14 -2.39 -18.54
C VAL A 356 6.55 -2.75 -19.90
N GLY A 357 6.96 -3.87 -20.54
CA GLY A 357 6.38 -4.36 -21.78
C GLY A 357 4.89 -4.67 -21.62
N ILE A 358 4.53 -5.46 -20.61
CA ILE A 358 3.12 -5.79 -20.29
C ILE A 358 2.29 -4.52 -20.09
N ILE A 359 2.77 -3.58 -19.28
CA ILE A 359 2.09 -2.30 -19.02
C ILE A 359 1.92 -1.50 -20.31
N SER A 360 2.97 -1.39 -21.14
CA SER A 360 2.92 -0.62 -22.38
C SER A 360 1.91 -1.23 -23.36
N ASP A 361 1.89 -2.55 -23.51
CA ASP A 361 0.95 -3.25 -24.37
C ASP A 361 -0.50 -3.08 -23.89
N TRP A 362 -0.72 -3.17 -22.58
CA TRP A 362 -2.03 -2.95 -21.96
C TRP A 362 -2.52 -1.52 -22.21
N LEU A 363 -1.67 -0.50 -21.98
CA LEU A 363 -2.00 0.91 -22.21
C LEU A 363 -2.36 1.16 -23.69
N VAL A 364 -1.62 0.55 -24.63
CA VAL A 364 -1.92 0.67 -26.08
C VAL A 364 -3.28 0.06 -26.41
N ARG A 365 -3.57 -1.15 -25.94
CA ARG A 365 -4.85 -1.83 -26.21
C ARG A 365 -6.06 -1.06 -25.70
N HIS A 366 -5.92 -0.33 -24.60
CA HIS A 366 -6.99 0.46 -23.98
C HIS A 366 -7.03 1.93 -24.44
N GLY A 367 -6.21 2.32 -25.40
CA GLY A 367 -6.18 3.69 -25.93
C GLY A 367 -5.58 4.72 -24.96
N PHE A 368 -4.77 4.26 -24.00
CA PHE A 368 -4.08 5.11 -23.03
C PHE A 368 -2.67 5.56 -23.45
N SER A 369 -2.31 5.47 -24.71
CA SER A 369 -0.88 5.50 -25.07
C SER A 369 -0.40 6.63 -25.97
N LYS A 370 -1.25 7.49 -26.52
CA LYS A 370 -0.81 8.58 -27.44
C LYS A 370 -1.82 9.72 -27.46
N ALA A 371 -1.33 10.94 -27.79
CA ALA A 371 -2.19 12.05 -28.15
C ALA A 371 -2.99 11.70 -29.42
N HIS A 372 -4.30 11.76 -29.33
CA HIS A 372 -5.13 11.74 -30.54
C HIS A 372 -4.89 13.08 -31.27
N ARG A 373 -4.27 13.01 -32.47
CA ARG A 373 -4.11 14.14 -33.38
C ARG A 373 -5.46 14.59 -33.92
#